data_a641958aa00047861e4d747ee3f3a9b0
#
_entry.id   a641958aa00047861e4d747ee3f3a9b0
#
_cell.length_a   1.000
_cell.length_b   1.000
_cell.length_c   1.000
_cell.angle_alpha   90.00
_cell.angle_beta   90.00
_cell.angle_gamma   90.00
#
_symmetry.space_group_name_H-M   'P 1'
#
loop_
_entity.id
_entity.type
_entity.pdbx_description
1 polymer ?
#
loop_
_entity_poly.entity_id
_entity_poly.type
_entity_poly.pdbx_seq_one_letter_code
_entity_poly.pdbx_strand_id
1 'polypeptide(L)'
;MQSLVCFFYLYSHLCGPSAIPVDISIKSDIPIGKGLGSSAALSVCLATGLLLIQDTRNSCDNCRPVTSCNINAKEQDVSQERAREICELAYISEQILHGRPSGIDNTVSTYGGMIHFSSFKVSQIIQLG
;
A
#
# COMPACT_ATOMS: atom_id res chain seq x y z
N MET A 1 7.37 -16.17 -1.83
CA MET A 1 6.38 -16.35 -2.93
C MET A 1 5.10 -15.53 -2.73
N GLN A 2 4.56 -15.42 -1.53
CA GLN A 2 3.30 -14.68 -1.26
C GLN A 2 3.38 -13.18 -1.63
N SER A 3 4.48 -12.52 -1.34
CA SER A 3 4.70 -11.10 -1.67
C SER A 3 4.60 -10.79 -3.17
N LEU A 4 4.98 -11.73 -4.03
CA LEU A 4 4.86 -11.58 -5.48
C LEU A 4 3.40 -11.61 -5.95
N VAL A 5 2.56 -12.40 -5.30
CA VAL A 5 1.12 -12.47 -5.63
C VAL A 5 0.46 -11.13 -5.36
N CYS A 6 0.72 -10.51 -4.20
CA CYS A 6 0.24 -9.16 -3.87
C CYS A 6 0.71 -8.14 -4.90
N PHE A 7 1.99 -8.17 -5.24
CA PHE A 7 2.54 -7.25 -6.22
C PHE A 7 1.85 -7.38 -7.57
N PHE A 8 1.77 -8.61 -8.13
CA PHE A 8 1.16 -8.82 -9.43
C PHE A 8 -0.32 -8.46 -9.46
N TYR A 9 -1.05 -8.73 -8.36
CA TYR A 9 -2.43 -8.32 -8.25
C TYR A 9 -2.58 -6.80 -8.30
N LEU A 10 -1.89 -6.08 -7.41
CA LEU A 10 -1.94 -4.62 -7.34
C LEU A 10 -1.45 -3.98 -8.65
N TYR A 11 -0.37 -4.50 -9.20
CA TYR A 11 0.19 -4.00 -10.45
C TYR A 11 -0.78 -4.17 -11.63
N SER A 12 -1.40 -5.34 -11.77
CA SER A 12 -2.40 -5.60 -12.80
C SER A 12 -3.64 -4.74 -12.63
N HIS A 13 -4.06 -4.56 -11.36
CA HIS A 13 -5.24 -3.76 -11.04
C HIS A 13 -5.05 -2.27 -11.34
N LEU A 14 -3.90 -1.72 -10.95
CA LEU A 14 -3.61 -0.28 -11.07
C LEU A 14 -3.03 0.12 -12.43
N CYS A 15 -2.18 -0.70 -13.03
CA CYS A 15 -1.53 -0.38 -14.28
C CYS A 15 -2.28 -0.89 -15.52
N GLY A 16 -3.15 -1.90 -15.36
CA GLY A 16 -3.97 -2.46 -16.44
C GLY A 16 -3.15 -2.89 -17.67
N PRO A 17 -3.75 -2.84 -18.87
CA PRO A 17 -3.09 -3.26 -20.11
C PRO A 17 -1.93 -2.33 -20.53
N SER A 18 -1.84 -1.15 -19.95
CA SER A 18 -0.75 -0.18 -20.20
C SER A 18 0.40 -0.32 -19.21
N ALA A 19 0.62 -1.54 -18.69
CA ALA A 19 1.68 -1.83 -17.77
C ALA A 19 3.05 -1.40 -18.28
N ILE A 20 3.82 -0.69 -17.46
CA ILE A 20 5.20 -0.27 -17.75
C ILE A 20 6.17 -1.16 -16.96
N PRO A 21 7.36 -1.43 -17.50
CA PRO A 21 8.36 -2.15 -16.71
C PRO A 21 8.74 -1.31 -15.48
N VAL A 22 8.70 -1.95 -14.31
CA VAL A 22 9.09 -1.36 -13.04
C VAL A 22 10.15 -2.21 -12.36
N ASP A 23 11.12 -1.55 -11.75
CA ASP A 23 12.12 -2.20 -10.89
C ASP A 23 11.83 -1.79 -9.45
N ILE A 24 11.55 -2.76 -8.58
CA ILE A 24 11.16 -2.53 -7.20
C ILE A 24 12.15 -3.21 -6.27
N SER A 25 12.80 -2.41 -5.44
CA SER A 25 13.65 -2.89 -4.34
C SER A 25 12.92 -2.72 -3.01
N ILE A 26 12.70 -3.83 -2.32
CA ILE A 26 12.02 -3.86 -1.02
C ILE A 26 13.05 -4.11 0.07
N LYS A 27 13.09 -3.20 1.06
CA LYS A 27 13.86 -3.34 2.30
C LYS A 27 12.91 -3.26 3.48
N SER A 28 13.09 -4.11 4.47
CA SER A 28 12.24 -4.13 5.66
C SER A 28 13.05 -4.50 6.89
N ASP A 29 12.87 -3.74 7.95
CA ASP A 29 13.40 -4.02 9.28
C ASP A 29 12.38 -4.79 10.14
N ILE A 30 11.16 -4.97 9.65
CA ILE A 30 10.11 -5.71 10.35
C ILE A 30 10.38 -7.22 10.22
N PRO A 31 10.56 -7.94 11.35
CA PRO A 31 10.79 -9.38 11.32
C PRO A 31 9.63 -10.14 10.67
N ILE A 32 9.96 -10.96 9.66
CA ILE A 32 8.96 -11.76 8.92
C ILE A 32 8.45 -12.91 9.80
N GLY A 33 7.15 -13.16 9.76
CA GLY A 33 6.53 -14.33 10.41
C GLY A 33 6.44 -14.24 11.94
N LYS A 34 6.59 -13.04 12.52
CA LYS A 34 6.50 -12.81 13.97
C LYS A 34 5.16 -12.20 14.43
N GLY A 35 4.18 -12.12 13.56
CA GLY A 35 2.88 -11.52 13.90
C GLY A 35 2.93 -9.99 14.07
N LEU A 36 3.91 -9.32 13.46
CA LEU A 36 4.11 -7.87 13.56
C LEU A 36 3.54 -7.10 12.35
N GLY A 37 2.62 -7.68 11.60
CA GLY A 37 1.96 -7.02 10.48
C GLY A 37 2.85 -6.74 9.27
N SER A 38 3.97 -7.48 9.10
CA SER A 38 4.92 -7.25 8.00
C SER A 38 4.30 -7.41 6.61
N SER A 39 3.31 -8.30 6.44
CA SER A 39 2.59 -8.46 5.15
C SER A 39 1.70 -7.27 4.86
N ALA A 40 0.96 -6.79 5.84
CA ALA A 40 0.11 -5.61 5.70
C ALA A 40 0.94 -4.35 5.41
N ALA A 41 2.06 -4.16 6.11
CA ALA A 41 2.98 -3.06 5.85
C ALA A 41 3.53 -3.11 4.41
N LEU A 42 3.88 -4.30 3.91
CA LEU A 42 4.32 -4.50 2.53
C LEU A 42 3.19 -4.15 1.54
N SER A 43 1.97 -4.63 1.80
CA SER A 43 0.81 -4.36 0.94
C SER A 43 0.50 -2.86 0.87
N VAL A 44 0.57 -2.14 1.99
CA VAL A 44 0.40 -0.68 2.06
C VAL A 44 1.50 0.03 1.27
N CYS A 45 2.77 -0.35 1.45
CA CYS A 45 3.88 0.21 0.69
C CYS A 45 3.73 0.01 -0.81
N LEU A 46 3.37 -1.20 -1.25
CA LEU A 46 3.18 -1.51 -2.66
C LEU A 46 2.01 -0.72 -3.26
N ALA A 47 0.86 -0.68 -2.56
CA ALA A 47 -0.29 0.10 -3.00
C ALA A 47 0.07 1.58 -3.16
N THR A 48 0.74 2.16 -2.17
CA THR A 48 1.18 3.56 -2.20
C THR A 48 2.13 3.83 -3.38
N GLY A 49 3.16 3.00 -3.54
CA GLY A 49 4.15 3.18 -4.62
C GLY A 49 3.53 3.07 -6.01
N LEU A 50 2.64 2.09 -6.23
CA LEU A 50 1.97 1.90 -7.51
C LEU A 50 0.97 3.02 -7.83
N LEU A 51 0.24 3.52 -6.83
CA LEU A 51 -0.64 4.68 -7.00
C LEU A 51 0.15 5.95 -7.37
N LEU A 52 1.30 6.18 -6.74
CA LEU A 52 2.18 7.30 -7.10
C LEU A 52 2.70 7.19 -8.54
N ILE A 53 3.05 6.00 -9.00
CA ILE A 53 3.43 5.74 -10.39
C ILE A 53 2.27 6.05 -11.33
N GLN A 54 1.05 5.61 -10.99
CA GLN A 54 -0.15 5.87 -11.77
C GLN A 54 -0.45 7.37 -11.87
N ASP A 55 -0.40 8.11 -10.76
CA ASP A 55 -0.63 9.55 -10.72
C ASP A 55 0.40 10.31 -11.56
N THR A 56 1.67 9.92 -11.46
CA THR A 56 2.74 10.51 -12.26
C THR A 56 2.49 10.31 -13.76
N ARG A 57 2.00 9.15 -14.15
CA ARG A 57 1.63 8.86 -15.55
C ARG A 57 0.47 9.73 -16.02
N ASN A 58 -0.59 9.81 -15.23
CA ASN A 58 -1.78 10.58 -15.58
C ASN A 58 -1.49 12.09 -15.68
N SER A 59 -0.49 12.57 -14.94
CA SER A 59 -0.06 13.97 -14.99
C SER A 59 0.85 14.29 -16.18
N CYS A 60 1.37 13.28 -16.87
CA CYS A 60 2.35 13.41 -17.95
C CYS A 60 1.79 12.91 -19.27
N ASP A 61 0.78 13.61 -19.84
CA ASP A 61 0.23 13.28 -21.17
C ASP A 61 1.26 13.36 -22.33
N ASN A 62 2.48 13.83 -22.09
CA ASN A 62 3.53 14.02 -23.09
C ASN A 62 4.95 13.64 -22.67
N CYS A 63 5.15 12.85 -21.60
CA CYS A 63 6.49 12.62 -21.10
C CYS A 63 7.06 11.25 -21.46
N ARG A 64 8.31 11.32 -21.94
CA ARG A 64 9.27 10.22 -22.16
C ARG A 64 9.31 9.20 -21.01
N PRO A 65 9.84 8.00 -21.27
CA PRO A 65 9.94 6.96 -20.23
C PRO A 65 10.56 7.52 -18.96
N VAL A 66 9.90 7.26 -17.84
CA VAL A 66 10.26 7.71 -16.49
C VAL A 66 11.56 7.03 -16.05
N THR A 67 12.68 7.47 -16.60
CA THR A 67 14.02 6.89 -16.29
C THR A 67 14.64 7.50 -15.03
N SER A 68 14.08 8.54 -14.47
CA SER A 68 14.49 9.10 -13.18
C SER A 68 13.48 10.13 -12.63
N CYS A 69 12.31 9.70 -12.23
CA CYS A 69 11.56 10.49 -11.26
C CYS A 69 12.22 10.27 -9.90
N ASN A 70 13.06 11.20 -9.49
CA ASN A 70 13.31 11.40 -8.09
C ASN A 70 11.96 11.76 -7.45
N ILE A 71 11.27 10.76 -6.95
CA ILE A 71 10.15 10.95 -6.04
C ILE A 71 10.83 11.48 -4.77
N ASN A 72 11.11 12.78 -4.75
CA ASN A 72 11.33 13.49 -3.52
C ASN A 72 9.98 13.40 -2.79
N ALA A 73 9.82 12.37 -1.99
CA ALA A 73 8.79 12.31 -0.97
C ALA A 73 9.08 13.44 0.04
N LYS A 74 8.87 14.68 -0.38
CA LYS A 74 8.50 15.72 0.57
C LYS A 74 7.22 15.18 1.20
N GLU A 75 7.15 15.20 2.51
CA GLU A 75 5.95 14.95 3.31
C GLU A 75 4.74 15.61 2.63
N GLN A 76 4.17 14.94 1.65
CA GLN A 76 2.87 15.31 1.11
C GLN A 76 1.90 14.67 2.08
N ASP A 77 1.23 15.52 2.80
CA ASP A 77 0.10 15.16 3.63
C ASP A 77 -0.86 14.35 2.75
N VAL A 78 -0.87 13.02 2.97
CA VAL A 78 -1.68 12.10 2.17
C VAL A 78 -3.12 12.40 2.49
N SER A 79 -3.89 12.86 1.50
CA SER A 79 -5.31 13.15 1.72
C SER A 79 -6.03 11.94 2.34
N GLN A 80 -7.04 12.20 3.17
CA GLN A 80 -7.81 11.12 3.80
C GLN A 80 -8.42 10.15 2.78
N GLU A 81 -8.82 10.66 1.62
CA GLU A 81 -9.36 9.86 0.52
C GLU A 81 -8.29 8.92 -0.04
N ARG A 82 -7.08 9.43 -0.26
CA ARG A 82 -5.96 8.61 -0.74
C ARG A 82 -5.53 7.57 0.30
N ALA A 83 -5.49 7.91 1.57
CA ALA A 83 -5.21 6.97 2.64
C ALA A 83 -6.25 5.84 2.70
N ARG A 84 -7.53 6.16 2.50
CA ARG A 84 -8.59 5.15 2.41
C ARG A 84 -8.38 4.22 1.23
N GLU A 85 -8.11 4.74 0.05
CA GLU A 85 -7.83 3.95 -1.17
C GLU A 85 -6.65 3.00 -0.95
N ILE A 86 -5.55 3.49 -0.38
CA ILE A 86 -4.38 2.68 -0.03
C ILE A 86 -4.76 1.55 0.94
N CYS A 87 -5.52 1.87 1.99
CA CYS A 87 -5.96 0.90 2.98
C CYS A 87 -6.84 -0.20 2.37
N GLU A 88 -7.77 0.17 1.49
CA GLU A 88 -8.65 -0.78 0.79
C GLU A 88 -7.88 -1.70 -0.14
N LEU A 89 -6.96 -1.17 -0.95
CA LEU A 89 -6.10 -1.97 -1.82
C LEU A 89 -5.21 -2.94 -1.04
N ALA A 90 -4.61 -2.48 0.05
CA ALA A 90 -3.81 -3.31 0.94
C ALA A 90 -4.67 -4.41 1.59
N TYR A 91 -5.89 -4.10 2.01
CA TYR A 91 -6.82 -5.08 2.58
C TYR A 91 -7.20 -6.17 1.59
N ILE A 92 -7.49 -5.81 0.33
CA ILE A 92 -7.77 -6.79 -0.72
C ILE A 92 -6.56 -7.71 -0.96
N SER A 93 -5.35 -7.15 -0.96
CA SER A 93 -4.12 -7.95 -1.08
C SER A 93 -3.98 -8.96 0.06
N GLU A 94 -4.26 -8.55 1.30
CA GLU A 94 -4.25 -9.44 2.46
C GLU A 94 -5.36 -10.51 2.38
N GLN A 95 -6.53 -10.18 1.83
CA GLN A 95 -7.60 -11.16 1.58
C GLN A 95 -7.15 -12.26 0.61
N ILE A 96 -6.42 -11.90 -0.43
CA ILE A 96 -5.88 -12.87 -1.40
C ILE A 96 -4.88 -13.82 -0.71
N LEU A 97 -4.07 -13.32 0.22
CA LEU A 97 -3.05 -14.10 0.91
C LEU A 97 -3.61 -14.95 2.05
N HIS A 98 -4.52 -14.40 2.83
CA HIS A 98 -4.94 -14.94 4.12
C HIS A 98 -6.43 -15.26 4.20
N GLY A 99 -7.20 -14.96 3.16
CA GLY A 99 -8.63 -15.24 3.05
C GLY A 99 -9.50 -14.25 3.85
N ARG A 100 -9.36 -14.20 5.16
CA ARG A 100 -10.16 -13.30 6.04
C ARG A 100 -9.28 -12.53 7.03
N PRO A 101 -8.55 -11.52 6.57
CA PRO A 101 -7.77 -10.67 7.44
C PRO A 101 -8.69 -9.82 8.34
N SER A 102 -8.23 -9.47 9.53
CA SER A 102 -8.98 -8.60 10.45
C SER A 102 -9.06 -7.14 9.96
N GLY A 103 -8.13 -6.72 9.12
CA GLY A 103 -7.99 -5.35 8.66
C GLY A 103 -7.27 -4.43 9.67
N ILE A 104 -6.96 -4.92 10.87
CA ILE A 104 -6.27 -4.14 11.90
C ILE A 104 -4.89 -3.69 11.40
N ASP A 105 -4.08 -4.65 10.94
CA ASP A 105 -2.70 -4.39 10.52
C ASP A 105 -2.65 -3.42 9.33
N ASN A 106 -3.56 -3.54 8.37
CA ASN A 106 -3.69 -2.62 7.24
C ASN A 106 -4.03 -1.20 7.70
N THR A 107 -4.98 -1.10 8.62
CA THR A 107 -5.41 0.20 9.17
C THR A 107 -4.28 0.87 9.93
N VAL A 108 -3.59 0.16 10.83
CA VAL A 108 -2.45 0.72 11.56
C VAL A 108 -1.31 1.09 10.62
N SER A 109 -1.01 0.25 9.64
CA SER A 109 0.06 0.52 8.66
C SER A 109 -0.24 1.73 7.77
N THR A 110 -1.52 2.01 7.50
CA THR A 110 -1.92 3.13 6.65
C THR A 110 -2.02 4.44 7.42
N TYR A 111 -2.69 4.42 8.58
CA TYR A 111 -3.02 5.64 9.32
C TYR A 111 -2.08 5.93 10.49
N GLY A 112 -1.28 4.95 10.88
CA GLY A 112 -0.49 5.03 12.11
C GLY A 112 -1.36 5.01 13.38
N GLY A 113 -0.73 5.32 14.52
CA GLY A 113 -1.42 5.43 15.79
C GLY A 113 -1.80 4.10 16.43
N MET A 114 -2.89 4.11 17.18
CA MET A 114 -3.41 2.96 17.93
C MET A 114 -4.87 2.72 17.55
N ILE A 115 -5.25 1.44 17.44
CA ILE A 115 -6.62 1.04 17.12
C ILE A 115 -7.26 0.38 18.34
N HIS A 116 -8.47 0.83 18.67
CA HIS A 116 -9.37 0.08 19.53
C HIS A 116 -10.23 -0.85 18.68
N PHE A 117 -10.03 -2.15 18.85
CA PHE A 117 -10.74 -3.19 18.11
C PHE A 117 -11.76 -3.88 19.03
N SER A 118 -13.02 -3.83 18.65
CA SER A 118 -14.13 -4.41 19.41
C SER A 118 -15.11 -5.09 18.45
N SER A 119 -15.57 -6.27 18.81
CA SER A 119 -16.63 -7.01 18.10
C SER A 119 -16.40 -7.17 16.59
N PHE A 120 -15.18 -7.53 16.21
CA PHE A 120 -14.76 -7.70 14.79
C PHE A 120 -14.91 -6.46 13.91
N LYS A 121 -14.97 -5.28 14.50
CA LYS A 121 -14.98 -4.01 13.79
C LYS A 121 -13.92 -3.07 14.37
N VAL A 122 -13.25 -2.34 13.48
CA VAL A 122 -12.42 -1.20 13.90
C VAL A 122 -13.36 -0.11 14.38
N SER A 123 -13.36 0.17 15.66
CA SER A 123 -14.28 1.14 16.27
C SER A 123 -13.67 2.52 16.41
N GLN A 124 -12.36 2.63 16.51
CA GLN A 124 -11.71 3.92 16.68
C GLN A 124 -10.23 3.88 16.30
N ILE A 125 -9.75 4.90 15.58
CA ILE A 125 -8.33 5.16 15.35
C ILE A 125 -7.92 6.29 16.29
N ILE A 126 -6.96 6.01 17.19
CA ILE A 126 -6.41 7.01 18.10
C ILE A 126 -5.08 7.46 17.48
N GLN A 127 -5.03 8.69 17.00
CA GLN A 127 -3.77 9.31 16.59
C GLN A 127 -3.00 9.73 17.83
N LEU A 128 -1.78 9.24 17.93
CA LEU A 128 -0.83 9.69 18.95
C LEU A 128 -0.16 10.95 18.38
N GLY A 129 -0.50 12.12 18.95
CA GLY A 129 0.09 13.40 18.58
C GLY A 129 1.55 13.51 18.98
#